data_c58a2ac8d0313f8f6089506dff4ec733
#
_entry.id   c58a2ac8d0313f8f6089506dff4ec733
#
_cell.length_a   1.000
_cell.length_b   1.000
_cell.length_c   1.000
_cell.angle_alpha   90.00
_cell.angle_beta   90.00
_cell.angle_gamma   90.00
#
_symmetry.space_group_name_H-M   'P 1'
#
loop_
_entity.id
_entity.type
_entity.pdbx_description
1 polymer ?
#
loop_
_entity_poly.entity_id
_entity_poly.type
_entity_poly.pdbx_seq_one_letter_code
_entity_poly.pdbx_strand_id
1 'polypeptide(L)'
;MTNIPYSQAKSLIKEGDVLLFQGKGMLSWLIKRYGSGVHSHVGIAHWDGKHLQCVEFREFKGGRSISLKSQVDENLADIDVFRAAKTIEYDDIKYELTEVVTSKISSILILLTGLPYGWKNIWKLVKHYTPLLRLAPQNMKDDDPTKVFVCSTAVAYAYRMAYVDPVPYLADTAVAPADLARSALFKYQFTIEKD
;
A
#
# COMPACT_ATOMS: atom_id res chain seq x y z
N MET A 1 -20.31 2.28 1.10
CA MET A 1 -19.23 1.28 1.13
C MET A 1 -19.90 -0.07 1.30
N THR A 2 -19.47 -1.07 0.56
CA THR A 2 -20.06 -2.42 0.65
C THR A 2 -19.17 -3.25 1.55
N ASN A 3 -19.71 -3.70 2.68
CA ASN A 3 -18.99 -4.54 3.64
C ASN A 3 -19.29 -6.01 3.34
N ILE A 4 -18.27 -6.83 3.31
CA ILE A 4 -18.37 -8.25 2.94
C ILE A 4 -17.59 -9.10 3.95
N PRO A 5 -18.18 -10.13 4.57
CA PRO A 5 -17.48 -11.08 5.43
C PRO A 5 -16.29 -11.72 4.70
N TYR A 6 -15.19 -11.99 5.42
CA TYR A 6 -13.99 -12.56 4.82
C TYR A 6 -14.23 -13.84 4.04
N SER A 7 -15.11 -14.71 4.54
CA SER A 7 -15.47 -15.97 3.88
C SER A 7 -16.02 -15.78 2.46
N GLN A 8 -16.72 -14.69 2.21
CA GLN A 8 -17.23 -14.31 0.88
C GLN A 8 -16.19 -13.45 0.13
N ALA A 9 -15.55 -12.52 0.80
CA ALA A 9 -14.58 -11.60 0.22
C ALA A 9 -13.38 -12.32 -0.41
N LYS A 10 -12.91 -13.42 0.21
CA LYS A 10 -11.75 -14.18 -0.25
C LYS A 10 -11.80 -14.53 -1.73
N SER A 11 -12.96 -14.98 -2.24
CA SER A 11 -13.14 -15.38 -3.65
C SER A 11 -13.14 -14.19 -4.63
N LEU A 12 -13.38 -12.98 -4.14
CA LEU A 12 -13.44 -11.74 -4.93
C LEU A 12 -12.11 -11.02 -5.03
N ILE A 13 -11.18 -11.30 -4.10
CA ILE A 13 -9.85 -10.70 -4.07
C ILE A 13 -8.99 -11.29 -5.16
N LYS A 14 -8.31 -10.43 -5.91
CA LYS A 14 -7.41 -10.80 -7.01
C LYS A 14 -5.95 -10.57 -6.63
N GLU A 15 -5.08 -11.26 -7.36
CA GLU A 15 -3.64 -11.01 -7.30
C GLU A 15 -3.34 -9.53 -7.54
N GLY A 16 -2.52 -8.94 -6.67
CA GLY A 16 -2.12 -7.54 -6.77
C GLY A 16 -3.15 -6.52 -6.26
N ASP A 17 -4.30 -6.95 -5.72
CA ASP A 17 -5.22 -6.02 -5.06
C ASP A 17 -4.52 -5.34 -3.88
N VAL A 18 -4.73 -4.03 -3.75
CA VAL A 18 -4.18 -3.21 -2.67
C VAL A 18 -5.10 -3.30 -1.45
N LEU A 19 -4.54 -3.70 -0.33
CA LEU A 19 -5.23 -3.87 0.95
C LEU A 19 -4.91 -2.66 1.84
N LEU A 20 -5.88 -1.79 2.07
CA LEU A 20 -5.73 -0.58 2.86
C LEU A 20 -6.41 -0.73 4.23
N PHE A 21 -5.64 -0.60 5.30
CA PHE A 21 -6.09 -0.85 6.66
C PHE A 21 -6.46 0.45 7.38
N GLN A 22 -7.63 0.47 8.01
CA GLN A 22 -8.12 1.58 8.81
C GLN A 22 -7.69 1.44 10.29
N GLY A 23 -6.42 1.10 10.54
CA GLY A 23 -5.90 0.75 11.86
C GLY A 23 -6.25 1.72 12.99
N LYS A 24 -6.31 1.20 14.21
CA LYS A 24 -6.53 1.94 15.47
C LYS A 24 -5.23 1.92 16.27
N GLY A 25 -4.79 3.05 16.80
CA GLY A 25 -3.56 3.15 17.60
C GLY A 25 -2.83 4.47 17.37
N MET A 26 -1.82 4.75 18.20
CA MET A 26 -1.12 6.04 18.19
C MET A 26 -0.39 6.30 16.87
N LEU A 27 0.36 5.32 16.36
CA LEU A 27 1.05 5.45 15.08
C LEU A 27 0.05 5.54 13.91
N SER A 28 -1.02 4.73 13.94
CA SER A 28 -2.11 4.83 12.98
C SER A 28 -2.77 6.20 12.99
N TRP A 29 -3.00 6.77 14.18
CA TRP A 29 -3.52 8.13 14.31
C TRP A 29 -2.56 9.15 13.68
N LEU A 30 -1.25 9.02 13.92
CA LEU A 30 -0.25 9.91 13.35
C LEU A 30 -0.26 9.86 11.81
N ILE A 31 -0.23 8.66 11.24
CA ILE A 31 -0.25 8.45 9.79
C ILE A 31 -1.53 9.01 9.16
N LYS A 32 -2.69 8.76 9.79
CA LYS A 32 -3.98 9.30 9.33
C LYS A 32 -4.02 10.82 9.41
N ARG A 33 -3.53 11.40 10.53
CA ARG A 33 -3.54 12.84 10.75
C ARG A 33 -2.69 13.59 9.73
N TYR A 34 -1.52 13.06 9.41
CA TYR A 34 -0.59 13.68 8.45
C TYR A 34 -0.88 13.28 7.00
N GLY A 35 -1.28 12.04 6.75
CA GLY A 35 -1.70 11.58 5.41
C GLY A 35 -3.08 12.08 4.98
N SER A 36 -3.80 12.79 5.85
CA SER A 36 -5.15 13.35 5.59
C SER A 36 -6.14 12.30 5.09
N GLY A 37 -6.18 11.12 5.72
CA GLY A 37 -7.07 10.03 5.34
C GLY A 37 -7.34 9.03 6.45
N VAL A 38 -8.21 8.05 6.18
CA VAL A 38 -8.63 7.03 7.14
C VAL A 38 -7.67 5.82 7.19
N HIS A 39 -6.84 5.65 6.17
CA HIS A 39 -5.93 4.52 6.05
C HIS A 39 -4.59 4.80 6.72
N SER A 40 -4.10 3.85 7.47
CA SER A 40 -2.84 3.97 8.23
C SER A 40 -1.80 2.92 7.85
N HIS A 41 -2.19 1.91 7.07
CA HIS A 41 -1.33 0.83 6.64
C HIS A 41 -1.77 0.29 5.29
N VAL A 42 -0.85 -0.35 4.56
CA VAL A 42 -1.12 -0.95 3.26
C VAL A 42 -0.29 -2.22 3.06
N GLY A 43 -0.88 -3.19 2.39
CA GLY A 43 -0.24 -4.37 1.82
C GLY A 43 -0.82 -4.69 0.45
N ILE A 44 -0.31 -5.75 -0.18
CA ILE A 44 -0.80 -6.28 -1.45
C ILE A 44 -1.26 -7.72 -1.26
N ALA A 45 -2.39 -8.05 -1.88
CA ALA A 45 -2.91 -9.41 -1.92
C ALA A 45 -2.05 -10.27 -2.86
N HIS A 46 -1.67 -11.44 -2.39
CA HIS A 46 -0.91 -12.43 -3.14
C HIS A 46 -1.51 -13.82 -2.94
N TRP A 47 -1.67 -14.55 -4.04
CA TRP A 47 -2.14 -15.92 -4.04
C TRP A 47 -0.97 -16.89 -4.10
N ASP A 48 -0.67 -17.55 -2.99
CA ASP A 48 0.25 -18.69 -2.93
C ASP A 48 -0.56 -19.99 -3.05
N GLY A 49 -0.74 -20.45 -4.25
CA GLY A 49 -1.65 -21.57 -4.56
C GLY A 49 -3.09 -21.27 -4.12
N LYS A 50 -3.56 -21.92 -3.05
CA LYS A 50 -4.92 -21.73 -2.48
C LYS A 50 -4.93 -20.78 -1.28
N HIS A 51 -3.76 -20.28 -0.89
CA HIS A 51 -3.57 -19.46 0.29
C HIS A 51 -3.48 -17.99 -0.09
N LEU A 52 -4.44 -17.20 0.38
CA LEU A 52 -4.43 -15.77 0.20
C LEU A 52 -3.58 -15.11 1.29
N GLN A 53 -2.52 -14.46 0.86
CA GLN A 53 -1.54 -13.77 1.68
C GLN A 53 -1.71 -12.24 1.57
N CYS A 54 -1.31 -11.53 2.61
CA CYS A 54 -1.01 -10.10 2.58
C CYS A 54 0.51 -9.94 2.61
N VAL A 55 1.07 -9.35 1.57
CA VAL A 55 2.49 -8.98 1.53
C VAL A 55 2.60 -7.53 1.96
N GLU A 56 3.31 -7.27 3.05
CA GLU A 56 3.32 -5.97 3.71
C GLU A 56 4.68 -5.65 4.34
N PHE A 57 4.90 -4.36 4.65
CA PHE A 57 5.97 -3.93 5.55
C PHE A 57 5.36 -3.43 6.86
N ARG A 58 5.64 -4.13 7.96
CA ARG A 58 5.04 -3.85 9.27
C ARG A 58 6.09 -3.39 10.28
N GLU A 59 5.70 -2.45 11.14
CA GLU A 59 6.53 -1.95 12.22
C GLU A 59 7.07 -3.11 13.07
N PHE A 60 8.34 -3.05 13.43
CA PHE A 60 9.09 -4.06 14.20
C PHE A 60 9.23 -5.45 13.53
N LYS A 61 8.56 -5.70 12.40
CA LYS A 61 8.57 -7.00 11.70
C LYS A 61 9.21 -6.93 10.31
N GLY A 62 9.35 -5.73 9.74
CA GLY A 62 9.88 -5.57 8.38
C GLY A 62 8.94 -6.06 7.29
N GLY A 63 9.52 -6.38 6.14
CA GLY A 63 8.81 -6.98 5.01
C GLY A 63 8.45 -8.43 5.30
N ARG A 64 7.17 -8.78 5.09
CA ARG A 64 6.67 -10.14 5.36
C ARG A 64 5.49 -10.49 4.48
N SER A 65 5.27 -11.80 4.32
CA SER A 65 4.03 -12.38 3.79
C SER A 65 3.30 -13.08 4.93
N ILE A 66 2.03 -12.78 5.12
CA ILE A 66 1.21 -13.36 6.19
C ILE A 66 -0.19 -13.68 5.66
N SER A 67 -0.82 -14.73 6.19
CA SER A 67 -2.21 -15.07 5.84
C SER A 67 -3.13 -13.86 6.01
N LEU A 68 -3.88 -13.51 4.96
CA LEU A 68 -4.87 -12.43 5.05
C LEU A 68 -5.96 -12.77 6.07
N LYS A 69 -6.31 -14.06 6.21
CA LYS A 69 -7.25 -14.48 7.25
C LYS A 69 -6.75 -14.12 8.64
N SER A 70 -5.48 -14.40 8.94
CA SER A 70 -4.89 -14.03 10.24
C SER A 70 -4.91 -12.52 10.46
N GLN A 71 -4.69 -11.72 9.40
CA GLN A 71 -4.81 -10.26 9.49
C GLN A 71 -6.23 -9.81 9.83
N VAL A 72 -7.24 -10.42 9.22
CA VAL A 72 -8.66 -10.11 9.50
C VAL A 72 -9.02 -10.54 10.92
N ASP A 73 -8.59 -11.74 11.35
CA ASP A 73 -8.92 -12.28 12.67
C ASP A 73 -8.24 -11.49 13.82
N GLU A 74 -6.99 -11.06 13.61
CA GLU A 74 -6.17 -10.33 14.60
C GLU A 74 -6.45 -8.83 14.63
N ASN A 75 -6.90 -8.25 13.51
CA ASN A 75 -7.14 -6.81 13.40
C ASN A 75 -8.55 -6.43 13.84
N LEU A 76 -8.62 -5.38 14.67
CA LEU A 76 -9.86 -4.65 14.97
C LEU A 76 -10.16 -3.57 13.90
N ALA A 77 -9.45 -3.62 12.77
CA ALA A 77 -9.48 -2.59 11.74
C ALA A 77 -10.15 -3.14 10.48
N ASP A 78 -10.99 -2.33 9.87
CA ASP A 78 -11.53 -2.60 8.55
C ASP A 78 -10.41 -2.61 7.50
N ILE A 79 -10.54 -3.49 6.51
CA ILE A 79 -9.59 -3.62 5.41
C ILE A 79 -10.32 -3.30 4.11
N ASP A 80 -10.00 -2.17 3.52
CA ASP A 80 -10.56 -1.78 2.23
C ASP A 80 -9.73 -2.40 1.10
N VAL A 81 -10.42 -3.04 0.17
CA VAL A 81 -9.83 -3.64 -1.03
C VAL A 81 -9.93 -2.64 -2.17
N PHE A 82 -8.80 -2.31 -2.75
CA PHE A 82 -8.68 -1.47 -3.92
C PHE A 82 -8.04 -2.26 -5.05
N ARG A 83 -8.53 -2.06 -6.26
CA ARG A 83 -7.99 -2.71 -7.46
C ARG A 83 -7.48 -1.68 -8.43
N ALA A 84 -6.30 -1.92 -8.99
CA ALA A 84 -5.78 -1.09 -10.05
C ALA A 84 -6.69 -1.12 -11.29
N ALA A 85 -6.92 0.04 -11.89
CA ALA A 85 -7.68 0.14 -13.13
C ALA A 85 -6.95 -0.62 -14.24
N LYS A 86 -7.70 -1.32 -15.09
CA LYS A 86 -7.10 -2.09 -16.20
C LYS A 86 -6.38 -1.20 -17.22
N THR A 87 -6.82 0.02 -17.36
CA THR A 87 -6.23 1.00 -18.27
C THR A 87 -6.06 2.32 -17.55
N ILE A 88 -4.90 2.91 -17.66
CA ILE A 88 -4.57 4.23 -17.13
C ILE A 88 -4.08 5.08 -18.29
N GLU A 89 -4.52 6.32 -18.32
CA GLU A 89 -4.02 7.32 -19.24
C GLU A 89 -3.21 8.35 -18.44
N TYR A 90 -1.96 8.49 -18.81
CA TYR A 90 -1.04 9.44 -18.19
C TYR A 90 -0.22 10.11 -19.30
N ASP A 91 -0.23 11.44 -19.39
CA ASP A 91 0.44 12.23 -20.42
C ASP A 91 0.16 11.69 -21.84
N ASP A 92 -1.13 11.46 -22.18
CA ASP A 92 -1.61 10.92 -23.46
C ASP A 92 -1.14 9.49 -23.79
N ILE A 93 -0.46 8.81 -22.82
CA ILE A 93 -0.04 7.43 -22.96
C ILE A 93 -0.99 6.52 -22.19
N LYS A 94 -1.54 5.52 -22.88
CA LYS A 94 -2.35 4.46 -22.26
C LYS A 94 -1.47 3.32 -21.78
N TYR A 95 -1.57 3.02 -20.50
CA TYR A 95 -0.95 1.86 -19.89
C TYR A 95 -2.01 0.79 -19.61
N GLU A 96 -1.77 -0.44 -20.07
CA GLU A 96 -2.60 -1.57 -19.69
C GLU A 96 -1.98 -2.33 -18.52
N LEU A 97 -2.71 -2.38 -17.39
CA LEU A 97 -2.37 -3.26 -16.28
C LEU A 97 -2.94 -4.66 -16.54
N THR A 98 -2.13 -5.48 -17.16
CA THR A 98 -2.43 -6.89 -17.37
C THR A 98 -2.24 -7.70 -16.08
N GLU A 99 -2.74 -8.93 -16.03
CA GLU A 99 -2.47 -9.85 -14.92
C GLU A 99 -0.97 -10.12 -14.74
N VAL A 100 -0.19 -10.06 -15.83
CA VAL A 100 1.27 -10.19 -15.78
C VAL A 100 1.89 -9.04 -14.99
N VAL A 101 1.42 -7.81 -15.18
CA VAL A 101 1.92 -6.63 -14.46
C VAL A 101 1.57 -6.71 -12.97
N THR A 102 0.33 -7.10 -12.63
CA THR A 102 -0.07 -7.23 -11.21
C THR A 102 0.69 -8.36 -10.51
N SER A 103 0.92 -9.49 -11.18
CA SER A 103 1.77 -10.57 -10.66
C SER A 103 3.23 -10.15 -10.49
N LYS A 104 3.76 -9.30 -11.39
CA LYS A 104 5.09 -8.72 -11.24
C LYS A 104 5.18 -7.82 -10.02
N ILE A 105 4.18 -6.99 -9.76
CA ILE A 105 4.14 -6.09 -8.59
C ILE A 105 4.18 -6.89 -7.29
N SER A 106 3.33 -7.92 -7.13
CA SER A 106 3.34 -8.76 -5.95
C SER A 106 4.65 -9.54 -5.81
N SER A 107 5.22 -10.05 -6.89
CA SER A 107 6.53 -10.74 -6.89
C SER A 107 7.66 -9.82 -6.43
N ILE A 108 7.68 -8.57 -6.87
CA ILE A 108 8.67 -7.58 -6.42
C ILE A 108 8.53 -7.36 -4.91
N LEU A 109 7.30 -7.19 -4.41
CA LEU A 109 7.08 -6.98 -2.98
C LEU A 109 7.47 -8.21 -2.15
N ILE A 110 7.26 -9.42 -2.68
CA ILE A 110 7.72 -10.67 -2.05
C ILE A 110 9.25 -10.71 -1.97
N LEU A 111 9.95 -10.32 -3.03
CA LEU A 111 11.43 -10.27 -3.03
C LEU A 111 11.98 -9.29 -1.97
N LEU A 112 11.20 -8.31 -1.55
CA LEU A 112 11.57 -7.38 -0.49
C LEU A 112 11.25 -7.91 0.92
N THR A 113 10.61 -9.08 1.05
CA THR A 113 10.37 -9.68 2.37
C THR A 113 11.68 -10.01 3.07
N GLY A 114 11.69 -9.89 4.41
CA GLY A 114 12.91 -10.03 5.22
C GLY A 114 13.72 -8.74 5.37
N LEU A 115 13.47 -7.70 4.57
CA LEU A 115 14.12 -6.41 4.78
C LEU A 115 13.55 -5.69 6.02
N PRO A 116 14.39 -4.93 6.74
CA PRO A 116 13.95 -4.22 7.95
C PRO A 116 12.99 -3.08 7.63
N TYR A 117 12.18 -2.70 8.63
CA TYR A 117 11.24 -1.59 8.51
C TYR A 117 11.91 -0.22 8.61
N GLY A 118 11.47 0.70 7.76
CA GLY A 118 12.06 2.01 7.57
C GLY A 118 11.65 3.12 8.52
N TRP A 119 11.99 3.02 9.80
CA TRP A 119 11.64 4.04 10.81
C TRP A 119 12.05 5.47 10.43
N LYS A 120 13.19 5.65 9.76
CA LYS A 120 13.66 6.98 9.33
C LYS A 120 12.73 7.63 8.31
N ASN A 121 12.03 6.85 7.49
CA ASN A 121 11.12 7.37 6.47
C ASN A 121 9.78 7.82 7.05
N ILE A 122 9.35 7.29 8.21
CA ILE A 122 8.17 7.83 8.91
C ILE A 122 8.39 9.30 9.25
N TRP A 123 9.57 9.68 9.73
CA TRP A 123 9.88 11.08 10.01
C TRP A 123 9.93 11.95 8.76
N LYS A 124 10.36 11.41 7.61
CA LYS A 124 10.29 12.12 6.32
C LYS A 124 8.82 12.36 5.93
N LEU A 125 7.95 11.33 6.06
CA LEU A 125 6.51 11.46 5.82
C LEU A 125 5.89 12.53 6.73
N VAL A 126 6.14 12.47 8.03
CA VAL A 126 5.65 13.46 8.99
C VAL A 126 6.08 14.87 8.60
N LYS A 127 7.35 15.07 8.23
CA LYS A 127 7.86 16.37 7.77
C LYS A 127 7.17 16.84 6.49
N HIS A 128 6.96 15.95 5.51
CA HIS A 128 6.31 16.29 4.25
C HIS A 128 4.88 16.79 4.45
N TYR A 129 4.13 16.15 5.35
CA TYR A 129 2.72 16.49 5.60
C TYR A 129 2.50 17.56 6.69
N THR A 130 3.55 18.01 7.38
CA THR A 130 3.43 19.08 8.38
C THR A 130 3.63 20.44 7.72
N PRO A 131 2.61 21.33 7.68
CA PRO A 131 2.70 22.61 6.94
C PRO A 131 3.87 23.48 7.37
N LEU A 132 4.19 23.49 8.67
CA LEU A 132 5.29 24.30 9.22
C LEU A 132 6.68 23.82 8.80
N LEU A 133 6.83 22.54 8.42
CA LEU A 133 8.11 21.93 8.02
C LEU A 133 8.28 21.85 6.50
N ARG A 134 7.26 22.23 5.72
CA ARG A 134 7.31 22.33 4.24
C ARG A 134 8.22 23.47 3.74
N LEU A 135 8.62 24.40 4.61
CA LEU A 135 9.46 25.52 4.23
C LEU A 135 10.94 25.16 3.99
N ALA A 136 11.36 23.94 4.30
CA ALA A 136 12.68 23.46 3.92
C ALA A 136 12.64 22.92 2.48
N PRO A 137 13.57 23.32 1.57
CA PRO A 137 13.64 22.81 0.22
C PRO A 137 13.84 21.30 0.28
N GLN A 138 12.82 20.56 -0.16
CA GLN A 138 12.86 19.12 -0.18
C GLN A 138 13.41 18.69 -1.55
N ASN A 139 14.71 18.54 -1.65
CA ASN A 139 15.33 17.73 -2.70
C ASN A 139 15.00 16.27 -2.41
N MET A 140 13.73 15.89 -2.61
CA MET A 140 13.30 14.48 -2.60
C MET A 140 13.72 13.88 -3.94
N LYS A 141 15.03 13.67 -4.11
CA LYS A 141 15.50 12.73 -5.13
C LYS A 141 15.03 11.34 -4.71
N ASP A 142 14.67 10.53 -5.69
CA ASP A 142 14.46 9.10 -5.51
C ASP A 142 15.77 8.48 -4.99
N ASP A 143 16.00 8.62 -3.69
CA ASP A 143 17.08 7.93 -3.01
C ASP A 143 16.85 6.44 -3.18
N ASP A 144 17.92 5.66 -3.38
CA ASP A 144 17.88 4.21 -3.48
C ASP A 144 16.95 3.64 -2.39
N PRO A 145 15.73 3.18 -2.76
CA PRO A 145 14.72 2.79 -1.79
C PRO A 145 15.08 1.48 -1.10
N THR A 146 16.11 0.77 -1.57
CA THR A 146 16.48 -0.56 -1.05
C THR A 146 16.91 -0.52 0.41
N LYS A 147 17.13 0.66 0.97
CA LYS A 147 17.64 0.77 2.35
C LYS A 147 16.59 0.89 3.43
N VAL A 148 15.36 1.37 3.14
CA VAL A 148 14.41 1.67 4.23
C VAL A 148 12.95 1.77 3.75
N PHE A 149 12.24 0.66 3.64
CA PHE A 149 10.82 0.66 3.27
C PHE A 149 9.90 0.85 4.48
N VAL A 150 8.84 1.66 4.32
CA VAL A 150 7.60 1.58 5.08
C VAL A 150 6.51 0.96 4.20
N CYS A 151 5.35 0.65 4.75
CA CYS A 151 4.30 -0.06 4.03
C CYS A 151 3.96 0.57 2.66
N SER A 152 3.66 1.86 2.63
CA SER A 152 3.25 2.56 1.41
C SER A 152 4.40 2.81 0.44
N THR A 153 5.60 3.07 0.93
CA THR A 153 6.77 3.30 0.06
C THR A 153 7.21 2.00 -0.63
N ALA A 154 7.06 0.84 0.03
CA ALA A 154 7.33 -0.45 -0.58
C ALA A 154 6.34 -0.77 -1.70
N VAL A 155 5.05 -0.47 -1.48
CA VAL A 155 4.01 -0.65 -2.51
C VAL A 155 4.28 0.29 -3.69
N ALA A 156 4.54 1.59 -3.43
CA ALA A 156 4.84 2.55 -4.50
C ALA A 156 6.06 2.11 -5.32
N TYR A 157 7.13 1.68 -4.66
CA TYR A 157 8.32 1.15 -5.31
C TYR A 157 8.02 -0.08 -6.17
N ALA A 158 7.23 -1.04 -5.67
CA ALA A 158 6.89 -2.25 -6.43
C ALA A 158 6.12 -1.92 -7.73
N TYR A 159 5.20 -0.95 -7.65
CA TYR A 159 4.49 -0.44 -8.83
C TYR A 159 5.45 0.24 -9.81
N ARG A 160 6.32 1.13 -9.34
CA ARG A 160 7.29 1.82 -10.19
C ARG A 160 8.27 0.85 -10.88
N MET A 161 8.72 -0.20 -10.19
CA MET A 161 9.55 -1.25 -10.79
C MET A 161 8.80 -2.08 -11.85
N ALA A 162 7.48 -2.02 -11.84
CA ALA A 162 6.64 -2.55 -12.91
C ALA A 162 6.28 -1.50 -13.99
N TYR A 163 6.98 -0.34 -13.99
CA TYR A 163 6.76 0.80 -14.88
C TYR A 163 5.40 1.48 -14.74
N VAL A 164 4.81 1.43 -13.55
CA VAL A 164 3.55 2.09 -13.23
C VAL A 164 3.78 3.02 -12.05
N ASP A 165 3.52 4.31 -12.21
CA ASP A 165 3.55 5.26 -11.09
C ASP A 165 2.18 5.25 -10.38
N PRO A 166 2.10 4.76 -9.12
CA PRO A 166 0.81 4.66 -8.43
C PRO A 166 0.31 5.99 -7.90
N VAL A 167 1.19 6.97 -7.69
CA VAL A 167 0.85 8.31 -7.19
C VAL A 167 1.69 9.35 -7.92
N PRO A 168 1.30 9.71 -9.17
CA PRO A 168 2.02 10.71 -9.94
C PRO A 168 2.24 12.00 -9.13
N TYR A 169 3.39 12.64 -9.32
CA TYR A 169 3.81 13.87 -8.62
C TYR A 169 4.27 13.71 -7.17
N LEU A 170 4.28 12.47 -6.62
CA LEU A 170 4.90 12.18 -5.32
C LEU A 170 6.07 11.22 -5.50
N ALA A 171 7.21 11.53 -4.88
CA ALA A 171 8.29 10.54 -4.77
C ALA A 171 7.80 9.33 -3.94
N ASP A 172 8.21 8.11 -4.30
CA ASP A 172 7.80 6.88 -3.60
C ASP A 172 8.01 6.98 -2.08
N THR A 173 9.10 7.64 -1.67
CA THR A 173 9.44 7.85 -0.25
C THR A 173 8.49 8.80 0.49
N ALA A 174 7.63 9.51 -0.23
CA ALA A 174 6.64 10.45 0.33
C ALA A 174 5.20 9.92 0.28
N VAL A 175 4.98 8.78 -0.37
CA VAL A 175 3.64 8.20 -0.51
C VAL A 175 3.12 7.69 0.84
N ALA A 176 1.95 8.19 1.25
CA ALA A 176 1.21 7.67 2.40
C ALA A 176 0.11 6.69 1.94
N PRO A 177 -0.40 5.81 2.83
CA PRO A 177 -1.50 4.89 2.48
C PRO A 177 -2.74 5.61 1.92
N ALA A 178 -3.06 6.79 2.46
CA ALA A 178 -4.19 7.60 1.99
C ALA A 178 -3.98 8.18 0.58
N ASP A 179 -2.74 8.36 0.12
CA ASP A 179 -2.46 8.82 -1.24
C ASP A 179 -2.78 7.71 -2.25
N LEU A 180 -2.46 6.47 -1.91
CA LEU A 180 -2.85 5.32 -2.72
C LEU A 180 -4.38 5.21 -2.83
N ALA A 181 -5.12 5.44 -1.74
CA ALA A 181 -6.57 5.44 -1.76
C ALA A 181 -7.18 6.55 -2.65
N ARG A 182 -6.48 7.68 -2.77
CA ARG A 182 -6.92 8.84 -3.59
C ARG A 182 -6.42 8.79 -5.02
N SER A 183 -5.46 7.92 -5.30
CA SER A 183 -4.91 7.80 -6.65
C SER A 183 -5.97 7.36 -7.65
N ALA A 184 -5.99 8.01 -8.81
CA ALA A 184 -6.87 7.64 -9.93
C ALA A 184 -6.62 6.22 -10.46
N LEU A 185 -5.42 5.67 -10.17
CA LEU A 185 -5.06 4.31 -10.52
C LEU A 185 -5.95 3.28 -9.83
N PHE A 186 -6.36 3.53 -8.57
CA PHE A 186 -7.03 2.52 -7.75
C PHE A 186 -8.52 2.80 -7.63
N LYS A 187 -9.33 1.74 -7.76
CA LYS A 187 -10.78 1.78 -7.57
C LYS A 187 -11.14 0.93 -6.36
N TYR A 188 -11.86 1.53 -5.41
CA TYR A 188 -12.44 0.81 -4.28
C TYR A 188 -13.36 -0.31 -4.78
N GLN A 189 -13.24 -1.48 -4.18
CA GLN A 189 -14.07 -2.65 -4.48
C GLN A 189 -15.07 -2.90 -3.35
N PHE A 190 -14.56 -3.18 -2.16
CA PHE A 190 -15.34 -3.48 -0.96
C PHE A 190 -14.46 -3.39 0.29
N THR A 191 -15.10 -3.44 1.45
CA THR A 191 -14.43 -3.55 2.75
C THR A 191 -14.60 -4.95 3.31
N ILE A 192 -13.51 -5.55 3.78
CA ILE A 192 -13.53 -6.87 4.42
C ILE A 192 -13.91 -6.69 5.88
N GLU A 193 -14.93 -7.43 6.31
CA GLU A 193 -15.31 -7.58 7.72
C GLU A 193 -14.88 -8.94 8.26
N LYS A 194 -14.74 -9.04 9.56
CA LYS A 194 -14.58 -10.32 10.25
C LYS A 194 -15.85 -11.14 10.12
N ASP A 195 -15.71 -12.46 9.93
CA ASP A 195 -16.83 -13.41 9.88
C ASP A 195 -17.58 -13.46 11.21
#